data_a63cdedc26802339e1523dc0f846a623
#
_entry.id   a63cdedc26802339e1523dc0f846a623
#
_cell.length_a   1.000
_cell.length_b   1.000
_cell.length_c   1.000
_cell.angle_alpha   90.00
_cell.angle_beta   90.00
_cell.angle_gamma   90.00
#
_symmetry.space_group_name_H-M   'P 1'
#
loop_
_entity.id
_entity.type
_entity.pdbx_description
1 polymer ?
#
loop_
_entity_poly.entity_id
_entity_poly.type
_entity_poly.pdbx_seq_one_letter_code
_entity_poly.pdbx_strand_id
1 'polypeptide(L)'
;MRIAILQNNSDDGPAYLGTWLTRHGVDFDVFNFDADDAPPATLASYAGLALLGGPMSVNDDLPSLRQSESLIREARDAGKPVIGHCLGGQLIASALGAKVSVADSPEIGWTKIKLSEGSEAHDWFGEFSGHERDALQWHYDAFSLPEGATLVAGNDVCPVQAFAVHNMLAMQFHIEIDRNKLAAWARNGKEELAALIGQPHVQQARSIAAEIPKRMAASHTLADRIYEQFIRLART
;
A
#
# COMPACT_ATOMS: atom_id res chain seq x y z
N MET A 1 -5.40 -11.20 19.04
CA MET A 1 -4.61 -10.17 18.33
C MET A 1 -5.51 -9.59 17.27
N ARG A 2 -5.56 -8.26 17.16
CA ARG A 2 -6.47 -7.57 16.23
C ARG A 2 -5.73 -6.47 15.48
N ILE A 3 -6.02 -6.33 14.20
CA ILE A 3 -5.43 -5.31 13.31
C ILE A 3 -6.49 -4.26 12.97
N ALA A 4 -6.12 -2.98 13.01
CA ALA A 4 -6.95 -1.91 12.46
C ALA A 4 -6.62 -1.75 10.97
N ILE A 5 -7.65 -1.68 10.12
CA ILE A 5 -7.52 -1.40 8.69
C ILE A 5 -8.26 -0.10 8.38
N LEU A 6 -7.55 0.92 7.90
CA LEU A 6 -8.14 2.17 7.46
C LEU A 6 -8.39 2.10 5.95
N GLN A 7 -9.66 2.25 5.58
CA GLN A 7 -10.15 2.20 4.21
C GLN A 7 -10.65 3.59 3.80
N ASN A 8 -10.07 4.16 2.76
CA ASN A 8 -10.37 5.53 2.33
C ASN A 8 -11.50 5.63 1.30
N ASN A 9 -11.84 4.53 0.64
CA ASN A 9 -12.86 4.47 -0.40
C ASN A 9 -13.60 3.13 -0.35
N SER A 10 -14.93 3.14 -0.50
CA SER A 10 -15.76 1.93 -0.41
C SER A 10 -15.43 0.86 -1.46
N ASP A 11 -14.95 1.28 -2.63
CA ASP A 11 -14.53 0.36 -3.71
C ASP A 11 -13.10 -0.19 -3.50
N ASP A 12 -12.38 0.31 -2.49
CA ASP A 12 -10.99 -0.04 -2.21
C ASP A 12 -10.82 -0.78 -0.88
N GLY A 13 -11.62 -1.82 -0.69
CA GLY A 13 -11.59 -2.67 0.50
C GLY A 13 -10.32 -3.51 0.64
N PRO A 14 -10.15 -4.24 1.75
CA PRO A 14 -8.91 -4.96 2.09
C PRO A 14 -8.61 -6.17 1.19
N ALA A 15 -9.57 -6.66 0.40
CA ALA A 15 -9.41 -7.69 -0.63
C ALA A 15 -8.48 -8.85 -0.19
N TYR A 16 -7.31 -9.03 -0.83
CA TYR A 16 -6.41 -10.12 -0.48
C TYR A 16 -5.84 -10.01 0.93
N LEU A 17 -5.57 -8.80 1.44
CA LEU A 17 -5.15 -8.61 2.83
C LEU A 17 -6.19 -9.19 3.81
N GLY A 18 -7.47 -8.86 3.64
CA GLY A 18 -8.55 -9.38 4.47
C GLY A 18 -8.69 -10.91 4.36
N THR A 19 -8.57 -11.43 3.13
CA THR A 19 -8.57 -12.89 2.87
C THR A 19 -7.40 -13.57 3.58
N TRP A 20 -6.22 -12.98 3.51
CA TRP A 20 -5.01 -13.50 4.15
C TRP A 20 -5.13 -13.51 5.68
N LEU A 21 -5.54 -12.40 6.28
CA LEU A 21 -5.76 -12.29 7.73
C LEU A 21 -6.77 -13.34 8.23
N THR A 22 -7.89 -13.49 7.51
CA THR A 22 -8.93 -14.49 7.84
C THR A 22 -8.35 -15.91 7.80
N ARG A 23 -7.60 -16.27 6.77
CA ARG A 23 -6.97 -17.61 6.65
C ARG A 23 -5.98 -17.90 7.77
N HIS A 24 -5.34 -16.87 8.32
CA HIS A 24 -4.34 -17.02 9.39
C HIS A 24 -4.92 -16.81 10.79
N GLY A 25 -6.26 -16.70 10.92
CA GLY A 25 -6.95 -16.56 12.20
C GLY A 25 -6.63 -15.24 12.91
N VAL A 26 -6.36 -14.18 12.15
CA VAL A 26 -6.09 -12.84 12.68
C VAL A 26 -7.35 -12.01 12.59
N ASP A 27 -7.85 -11.54 13.73
CA ASP A 27 -8.99 -10.62 13.77
C ASP A 27 -8.61 -9.26 13.22
N PHE A 28 -9.55 -8.58 12.58
CA PHE A 28 -9.36 -7.20 12.15
C PHE A 28 -10.68 -6.43 12.14
N ASP A 29 -10.58 -5.12 12.29
CA ASP A 29 -11.70 -4.18 12.10
C ASP A 29 -11.36 -3.27 10.92
N VAL A 30 -12.32 -3.03 10.03
CA VAL A 30 -12.21 -2.12 8.90
C VAL A 30 -12.95 -0.84 9.23
N PHE A 31 -12.29 0.30 9.08
CA PHE A 31 -12.86 1.63 9.26
C PHE A 31 -12.95 2.30 7.88
N ASN A 32 -14.13 2.30 7.31
CA ASN A 32 -14.40 2.83 5.97
C ASN A 32 -14.86 4.30 6.05
N PHE A 33 -13.94 5.21 5.78
CA PHE A 33 -14.21 6.66 5.86
C PHE A 33 -15.23 7.14 4.84
N ASP A 34 -15.36 6.47 3.71
CA ASP A 34 -16.36 6.78 2.69
C ASP A 34 -17.79 6.35 3.11
N ALA A 35 -17.89 5.48 4.11
CA ALA A 35 -19.14 5.10 4.75
C ALA A 35 -19.37 5.84 6.09
N ASP A 36 -18.69 6.95 6.32
CA ASP A 36 -18.74 7.75 7.56
C ASP A 36 -18.30 7.00 8.82
N ASP A 37 -17.54 5.89 8.69
CA ASP A 37 -16.99 5.23 9.86
C ASP A 37 -15.96 6.13 10.55
N ALA A 38 -16.10 6.30 11.86
CA ALA A 38 -15.05 6.97 12.63
C ALA A 38 -13.85 6.02 12.82
N PRO A 39 -12.61 6.48 12.60
CA PRO A 39 -11.43 5.69 12.95
C PRO A 39 -11.38 5.45 14.46
N PRO A 40 -10.60 4.45 14.91
CA PRO A 40 -10.42 4.27 16.35
C PRO A 40 -9.76 5.53 16.94
N ALA A 41 -10.20 5.93 18.13
CA ALA A 41 -9.62 7.08 18.82
C ALA A 41 -8.14 6.84 19.18
N THR A 42 -7.73 5.58 19.32
CA THR A 42 -6.37 5.15 19.65
C THR A 42 -6.15 3.71 19.18
N LEU A 43 -4.92 3.35 18.96
CA LEU A 43 -4.51 1.98 18.62
C LEU A 43 -4.29 1.08 19.85
N ALA A 44 -4.65 1.50 21.06
CA ALA A 44 -4.38 0.72 22.28
C ALA A 44 -4.89 -0.74 22.19
N SER A 45 -6.06 -0.97 21.57
CA SER A 45 -6.67 -2.31 21.40
C SER A 45 -6.18 -3.07 20.16
N TYR A 46 -5.31 -2.47 19.36
CA TYR A 46 -4.82 -3.05 18.11
C TYR A 46 -3.33 -3.37 18.19
N ALA A 47 -2.95 -4.49 17.62
CA ALA A 47 -1.55 -4.94 17.56
C ALA A 47 -0.78 -4.37 16.35
N GLY A 48 -1.49 -3.83 15.37
CA GLY A 48 -0.91 -3.22 14.18
C GLY A 48 -1.94 -2.44 13.37
N LEU A 49 -1.45 -1.68 12.39
CA LEU A 49 -2.25 -0.79 11.53
C LEU A 49 -1.95 -1.08 10.07
N ALA A 50 -2.99 -1.24 9.26
CA ALA A 50 -2.89 -1.29 7.81
C ALA A 50 -3.68 -0.14 7.18
N LEU A 51 -3.08 0.54 6.19
CA LEU A 51 -3.71 1.63 5.46
C LEU A 51 -3.85 1.24 4.00
N LEU A 52 -5.06 1.37 3.48
CA LEU A 52 -5.38 1.07 2.09
C LEU A 52 -5.20 2.30 1.21
N GLY A 53 -5.30 2.10 -0.10
CA GLY A 53 -5.29 3.14 -1.10
C GLY A 53 -6.53 4.05 -1.05
N GLY A 54 -6.64 4.92 -2.05
CA GLY A 54 -7.79 5.80 -2.25
C GLY A 54 -7.53 6.82 -3.35
N PRO A 55 -8.58 7.43 -3.90
CA PRO A 55 -8.47 8.37 -5.02
C PRO A 55 -8.03 9.79 -4.62
N MET A 56 -8.02 10.11 -3.32
CA MET A 56 -7.65 11.43 -2.81
C MET A 56 -6.14 11.60 -2.76
N SER A 57 -5.66 12.84 -2.76
CA SER A 57 -4.26 13.16 -2.44
C SER A 57 -4.07 13.24 -0.93
N VAL A 58 -2.92 12.81 -0.44
CA VAL A 58 -2.53 13.00 0.96
C VAL A 58 -2.50 14.50 1.34
N ASN A 59 -2.36 15.38 0.35
CA ASN A 59 -2.33 16.83 0.54
C ASN A 59 -3.72 17.47 0.63
N ASP A 60 -4.80 16.71 0.43
CA ASP A 60 -6.17 17.22 0.58
C ASP A 60 -6.47 17.55 2.04
N ASP A 61 -7.28 18.60 2.25
CA ASP A 61 -7.71 19.02 3.59
C ASP A 61 -8.90 18.16 4.06
N LEU A 62 -8.63 16.90 4.33
CA LEU A 62 -9.60 15.91 4.82
C LEU A 62 -9.27 15.49 6.24
N PRO A 63 -10.22 15.64 7.21
CA PRO A 63 -9.99 15.24 8.60
C PRO A 63 -9.57 13.77 8.75
N SER A 64 -10.10 12.86 7.94
CA SER A 64 -9.76 11.44 7.96
C SER A 64 -8.28 11.17 7.66
N LEU A 65 -7.67 11.93 6.74
CA LEU A 65 -6.24 11.82 6.43
C LEU A 65 -5.39 12.27 7.62
N ARG A 66 -5.77 13.39 8.26
CA ARG A 66 -5.05 13.90 9.46
C ARG A 66 -5.18 12.95 10.66
N GLN A 67 -6.35 12.31 10.83
CA GLN A 67 -6.54 11.27 11.83
C GLN A 67 -5.68 10.03 11.53
N SER A 68 -5.62 9.60 10.28
CA SER A 68 -4.76 8.49 9.86
C SER A 68 -3.29 8.77 10.16
N GLU A 69 -2.78 9.98 9.87
CA GLU A 69 -1.42 10.38 10.22
C GLU A 69 -1.18 10.40 11.74
N SER A 70 -2.19 10.79 12.53
CA SER A 70 -2.08 10.75 13.99
C SER A 70 -1.94 9.31 14.50
N LEU A 71 -2.74 8.38 13.97
CA LEU A 71 -2.65 6.95 14.31
C LEU A 71 -1.31 6.33 13.86
N ILE A 72 -0.77 6.74 12.71
CA ILE A 72 0.56 6.31 12.26
C ILE A 72 1.63 6.75 13.26
N ARG A 73 1.60 8.02 13.71
CA ARG A 73 2.53 8.51 14.73
C ARG A 73 2.38 7.79 16.06
N GLU A 74 1.13 7.52 16.49
CA GLU A 74 0.87 6.70 17.68
C GLU A 74 1.46 5.30 17.55
N ALA A 75 1.26 4.64 16.38
CA ALA A 75 1.83 3.32 16.11
C ALA A 75 3.37 3.34 16.20
N ARG A 76 4.01 4.34 15.58
CA ARG A 76 5.46 4.53 15.65
C ARG A 76 5.94 4.64 17.10
N ASP A 77 5.33 5.52 17.88
CA ASP A 77 5.73 5.81 19.26
C ASP A 77 5.49 4.61 20.20
N ALA A 78 4.50 3.77 19.85
CA ALA A 78 4.20 2.53 20.56
C ALA A 78 4.96 1.29 20.01
N GLY A 79 5.80 1.45 18.97
CA GLY A 79 6.53 0.35 18.34
C GLY A 79 5.65 -0.64 17.57
N LYS A 80 4.41 -0.28 17.27
CA LYS A 80 3.47 -1.15 16.54
C LYS A 80 3.77 -1.15 15.04
N PRO A 81 3.64 -2.32 14.37
CA PRO A 81 3.86 -2.38 12.94
C PRO A 81 2.75 -1.68 12.14
N VAL A 82 3.18 -1.06 11.03
CA VAL A 82 2.29 -0.39 10.08
C VAL A 82 2.64 -0.82 8.66
N ILE A 83 1.63 -1.13 7.86
CA ILE A 83 1.78 -1.29 6.40
C ILE A 83 0.85 -0.32 5.67
N GLY A 84 1.32 0.29 4.59
CA GLY A 84 0.54 1.21 3.76
C GLY A 84 0.68 0.91 2.28
N HIS A 85 -0.46 0.92 1.56
CA HIS A 85 -0.55 0.68 0.13
C HIS A 85 -0.98 1.97 -0.57
N CYS A 86 -0.25 2.44 -1.56
CA CYS A 86 -0.49 3.64 -2.35
C CYS A 86 -0.73 4.88 -1.44
N LEU A 87 -1.93 5.43 -1.38
CA LEU A 87 -2.27 6.52 -0.44
C LEU A 87 -1.88 6.18 1.01
N GLY A 88 -2.06 4.92 1.44
CA GLY A 88 -1.62 4.47 2.76
C GLY A 88 -0.11 4.58 2.95
N GLY A 89 0.68 4.27 1.93
CA GLY A 89 2.14 4.50 1.92
C GLY A 89 2.51 5.98 1.94
N GLN A 90 1.77 6.80 1.20
CA GLN A 90 1.93 8.26 1.19
C GLN A 90 1.58 8.89 2.55
N LEU A 91 0.56 8.37 3.24
CA LEU A 91 0.21 8.78 4.61
C LEU A 91 1.31 8.45 5.62
N ILE A 92 1.96 7.27 5.50
CA ILE A 92 3.13 6.94 6.31
C ILE A 92 4.26 7.95 6.05
N ALA A 93 4.56 8.22 4.78
CA ALA A 93 5.59 9.18 4.39
C ALA A 93 5.31 10.58 4.94
N SER A 94 4.09 11.09 4.77
CA SER A 94 3.65 12.40 5.27
C SER A 94 3.70 12.48 6.79
N ALA A 95 3.21 11.45 7.50
CA ALA A 95 3.24 11.40 8.98
C ALA A 95 4.66 11.43 9.54
N LEU A 96 5.66 10.98 8.76
CA LEU A 96 7.09 11.00 9.08
C LEU A 96 7.82 12.24 8.54
N GLY A 97 7.10 13.20 7.96
CA GLY A 97 7.65 14.48 7.50
C GLY A 97 8.24 14.46 6.10
N ALA A 98 8.07 13.38 5.33
CA ALA A 98 8.48 13.34 3.95
C ALA A 98 7.49 14.09 3.03
N LYS A 99 8.00 14.57 1.90
CA LYS A 99 7.18 15.23 0.90
C LYS A 99 6.45 14.20 0.04
N VAL A 100 5.15 14.45 -0.19
CA VAL A 100 4.36 13.78 -1.22
C VAL A 100 3.95 14.80 -2.26
N SER A 101 4.15 14.50 -3.53
CA SER A 101 3.86 15.41 -4.64
C SER A 101 3.51 14.63 -5.89
N VAL A 102 2.87 15.30 -6.85
CA VAL A 102 2.61 14.73 -8.17
C VAL A 102 3.92 14.19 -8.76
N ALA A 103 3.89 12.96 -9.22
CA ALA A 103 5.02 12.30 -9.88
C ALA A 103 5.25 12.88 -11.30
N ASP A 104 6.46 12.76 -11.80
CA ASP A 104 6.81 13.20 -13.17
C ASP A 104 5.99 12.46 -14.25
N SER A 105 5.59 11.24 -13.96
CA SER A 105 4.71 10.42 -14.80
C SER A 105 3.83 9.52 -13.92
N PRO A 106 2.54 9.37 -14.24
CA PRO A 106 1.72 8.37 -13.56
C PRO A 106 2.20 6.96 -13.89
N GLU A 107 2.04 6.04 -12.94
CA GLU A 107 2.21 4.62 -13.20
C GLU A 107 0.86 3.91 -12.99
N ILE A 108 0.33 3.29 -14.05
CA ILE A 108 -0.93 2.53 -14.00
C ILE A 108 -0.77 1.22 -14.75
N GLY A 109 -1.02 0.13 -14.05
CA GLY A 109 -0.89 -1.23 -14.58
C GLY A 109 0.24 -2.03 -13.96
N TRP A 110 0.58 -3.13 -14.58
CA TRP A 110 1.64 -4.03 -14.10
C TRP A 110 3.01 -3.53 -14.53
N THR A 111 3.85 -3.20 -13.57
CA THR A 111 5.24 -2.78 -13.80
C THR A 111 6.21 -3.63 -12.99
N LYS A 112 7.48 -3.57 -13.36
CA LYS A 112 8.54 -4.17 -12.56
C LYS A 112 9.03 -3.18 -11.51
N ILE A 113 9.20 -3.68 -10.31
CA ILE A 113 9.93 -3.02 -9.22
C ILE A 113 11.16 -3.84 -8.88
N LYS A 114 12.26 -3.17 -8.57
CA LYS A 114 13.47 -3.80 -8.05
C LYS A 114 13.44 -3.71 -6.53
N LEU A 115 13.40 -4.85 -5.87
CA LEU A 115 13.53 -4.94 -4.43
C LEU A 115 15.01 -4.78 -4.07
N SER A 116 15.30 -3.95 -3.06
CA SER A 116 16.67 -3.67 -2.64
C SER A 116 17.30 -4.89 -1.98
N GLU A 117 18.63 -4.88 -1.94
CA GLU A 117 19.41 -5.77 -1.07
C GLU A 117 19.57 -5.11 0.30
N GLY A 118 19.88 -5.89 1.33
CA GLY A 118 20.12 -5.40 2.68
C GLY A 118 19.17 -5.98 3.72
N SER A 119 19.46 -5.73 4.99
CA SER A 119 18.77 -6.36 6.13
C SER A 119 17.29 -5.99 6.16
N GLU A 120 16.96 -4.71 6.03
CA GLU A 120 15.57 -4.23 6.09
C GLU A 120 14.74 -4.77 4.94
N ALA A 121 15.31 -4.81 3.72
CA ALA A 121 14.65 -5.40 2.57
C ALA A 121 14.46 -6.91 2.75
N HIS A 122 15.47 -7.62 3.28
CA HIS A 122 15.36 -9.04 3.58
C HIS A 122 14.33 -9.32 4.67
N ASP A 123 14.25 -8.49 5.69
CA ASP A 123 13.25 -8.63 6.76
C ASP A 123 11.81 -8.58 6.21
N TRP A 124 11.53 -7.68 5.28
CA TRP A 124 10.19 -7.52 4.69
C TRP A 124 9.93 -8.48 3.52
N PHE A 125 10.91 -8.69 2.64
CA PHE A 125 10.72 -9.40 1.37
C PHE A 125 11.32 -10.81 1.36
N GLY A 126 12.09 -11.20 2.38
CA GLY A 126 12.71 -12.53 2.47
C GLY A 126 13.57 -12.83 1.26
N GLU A 127 13.34 -14.00 0.66
CA GLU A 127 14.02 -14.50 -0.53
C GLU A 127 13.81 -13.66 -1.80
N PHE A 128 12.88 -12.71 -1.77
CA PHE A 128 12.63 -11.81 -2.91
C PHE A 128 13.56 -10.59 -2.90
N SER A 129 14.23 -10.31 -1.78
CA SER A 129 15.23 -9.22 -1.68
C SER A 129 16.30 -9.35 -2.76
N GLY A 130 16.66 -8.24 -3.40
CA GLY A 130 17.62 -8.18 -4.50
C GLY A 130 17.05 -8.58 -5.88
N HIS A 131 15.79 -8.98 -5.96
CA HIS A 131 15.17 -9.43 -7.21
C HIS A 131 14.13 -8.45 -7.73
N GLU A 132 13.88 -8.51 -9.04
CA GLU A 132 12.74 -7.82 -9.64
C GLU A 132 11.45 -8.60 -9.40
N ARG A 133 10.36 -7.85 -9.17
CA ARG A 133 9.00 -8.39 -9.06
C ARG A 133 8.02 -7.56 -9.86
N ASP A 134 6.98 -8.21 -10.38
CA ASP A 134 5.85 -7.51 -10.95
C ASP A 134 4.96 -6.98 -9.79
N ALA A 135 4.59 -5.71 -9.86
CA ALA A 135 3.66 -5.07 -8.94
C ALA A 135 2.59 -4.31 -9.72
N LEU A 136 1.39 -4.22 -9.17
CA LEU A 136 0.35 -3.39 -9.73
C LEU A 136 0.53 -1.96 -9.23
N GLN A 137 0.54 -1.03 -10.17
CA GLN A 137 0.58 0.41 -9.92
C GLN A 137 -0.77 1.03 -10.27
N TRP A 138 -1.17 2.03 -9.51
CA TRP A 138 -2.25 2.96 -9.87
C TRP A 138 -2.07 4.23 -9.05
N HIS A 139 -1.11 5.07 -9.46
CA HIS A 139 -0.79 6.28 -8.71
C HIS A 139 -0.35 7.44 -9.62
N TYR A 140 -0.63 8.65 -9.14
CA TYR A 140 -0.25 9.94 -9.72
C TYR A 140 0.74 10.68 -8.84
N ASP A 141 0.64 10.50 -7.52
CA ASP A 141 1.53 11.08 -6.53
C ASP A 141 2.62 10.08 -6.14
N ALA A 142 3.76 10.59 -5.73
CA ALA A 142 4.86 9.81 -5.17
C ALA A 142 5.42 10.48 -3.92
N PHE A 143 5.97 9.68 -3.03
CA PHE A 143 6.61 10.16 -1.81
C PHE A 143 8.14 10.19 -1.95
N SER A 144 8.78 11.14 -1.26
CA SER A 144 10.21 11.12 -1.04
C SER A 144 10.56 10.18 0.13
N LEU A 145 11.83 9.76 0.21
CA LEU A 145 12.30 8.94 1.32
C LEU A 145 12.35 9.79 2.61
N PRO A 146 11.67 9.40 3.69
CA PRO A 146 11.77 10.07 4.99
C PRO A 146 13.18 9.97 5.58
N GLU A 147 13.54 10.93 6.45
CA GLU A 147 14.78 10.85 7.21
C GLU A 147 14.82 9.58 8.07
N GLY A 148 15.94 8.88 8.05
CA GLY A 148 16.13 7.63 8.81
C GLY A 148 15.44 6.40 8.22
N ALA A 149 14.73 6.53 7.09
CA ALA A 149 14.14 5.38 6.40
C ALA A 149 15.13 4.72 5.43
N THR A 150 14.97 3.42 5.23
CA THR A 150 15.72 2.62 4.26
C THR A 150 14.90 2.41 3.00
N LEU A 151 15.45 2.77 1.83
CA LEU A 151 14.86 2.44 0.54
C LEU A 151 14.88 0.92 0.32
N VAL A 152 13.69 0.32 0.18
CA VAL A 152 13.57 -1.14 0.02
C VAL A 152 13.03 -1.57 -1.34
N ALA A 153 12.42 -0.67 -2.11
CA ALA A 153 12.06 -0.93 -3.52
C ALA A 153 12.02 0.35 -4.35
N GLY A 154 12.34 0.23 -5.65
CA GLY A 154 12.29 1.33 -6.61
C GLY A 154 12.19 0.84 -8.04
N ASN A 155 11.92 1.74 -8.99
CA ASN A 155 12.07 1.54 -10.42
C ASN A 155 12.55 2.84 -11.09
N ASP A 156 12.73 2.82 -12.41
CA ASP A 156 13.26 3.97 -13.16
C ASP A 156 12.26 5.15 -13.23
N VAL A 157 10.95 4.89 -13.04
CA VAL A 157 9.88 5.88 -13.10
C VAL A 157 9.63 6.50 -11.73
N CYS A 158 9.57 5.67 -10.70
CA CYS A 158 9.40 6.06 -9.31
C CYS A 158 10.54 5.49 -8.47
N PRO A 159 11.61 6.27 -8.23
CA PRO A 159 12.80 5.79 -7.52
C PRO A 159 12.52 5.30 -6.10
N VAL A 160 11.45 5.79 -5.45
CA VAL A 160 11.03 5.36 -4.11
C VAL A 160 9.67 4.66 -4.21
N GLN A 161 9.68 3.39 -4.55
CA GLN A 161 8.48 2.54 -4.62
C GLN A 161 8.09 1.97 -3.25
N ALA A 162 9.07 1.75 -2.38
CA ALA A 162 8.83 1.39 -0.99
C ALA A 162 10.00 1.77 -0.10
N PHE A 163 9.69 2.09 1.14
CA PHE A 163 10.68 2.26 2.20
C PHE A 163 10.25 1.55 3.48
N ALA A 164 11.24 1.14 4.26
CA ALA A 164 11.06 0.62 5.62
C ALA A 164 11.64 1.59 6.63
N VAL A 165 10.97 1.75 7.78
CA VAL A 165 11.46 2.52 8.92
C VAL A 165 10.85 1.96 10.20
N HIS A 166 11.68 1.63 11.18
CA HIS A 166 11.22 0.92 12.37
C HIS A 166 10.42 -0.36 11.98
N ASN A 167 9.20 -0.51 12.52
CA ASN A 167 8.29 -1.61 12.19
C ASN A 167 7.28 -1.24 11.08
N MET A 168 7.61 -0.30 10.21
CA MET A 168 6.71 0.19 9.17
C MET A 168 7.23 -0.12 7.77
N LEU A 169 6.32 -0.46 6.88
CA LEU A 169 6.55 -0.57 5.43
C LEU A 169 5.55 0.30 4.68
N ALA A 170 6.06 1.29 3.96
CA ALA A 170 5.29 2.10 3.03
C ALA A 170 5.52 1.61 1.60
N MET A 171 4.46 1.37 0.86
CA MET A 171 4.49 0.89 -0.52
C MET A 171 3.68 1.83 -1.42
N GLN A 172 4.22 2.19 -2.58
CA GLN A 172 3.49 2.94 -3.60
C GLN A 172 2.60 2.01 -4.43
N PHE A 173 2.99 0.76 -4.56
CA PHE A 173 2.32 -0.28 -5.31
C PHE A 173 1.27 -1.05 -4.48
N HIS A 174 0.46 -1.85 -5.18
CA HIS A 174 -0.63 -2.62 -4.63
C HIS A 174 -0.32 -4.12 -4.65
N ILE A 175 -0.31 -4.76 -3.49
CA ILE A 175 -0.24 -6.21 -3.30
C ILE A 175 -1.49 -6.78 -2.63
N GLU A 176 -2.34 -5.91 -2.07
CA GLU A 176 -3.60 -6.25 -1.41
C GLU A 176 -4.74 -6.54 -2.40
N ILE A 177 -4.47 -6.41 -3.68
CA ILE A 177 -5.47 -6.62 -4.74
C ILE A 177 -5.89 -8.08 -4.86
N ASP A 178 -7.13 -8.27 -5.27
CA ASP A 178 -7.63 -9.52 -5.83
C ASP A 178 -8.29 -9.30 -7.19
N ARG A 179 -8.77 -10.37 -7.81
CA ARG A 179 -9.43 -10.29 -9.10
C ARG A 179 -10.65 -9.37 -9.11
N ASN A 180 -11.43 -9.37 -8.03
CA ASN A 180 -12.67 -8.61 -7.94
C ASN A 180 -12.38 -7.11 -7.79
N LYS A 181 -11.44 -6.74 -6.90
CA LYS A 181 -10.99 -5.37 -6.69
C LYS A 181 -10.40 -4.80 -8.00
N LEU A 182 -9.50 -5.52 -8.65
CA LEU A 182 -8.89 -5.05 -9.89
C LEU A 182 -9.90 -4.92 -11.05
N ALA A 183 -10.89 -5.83 -11.13
CA ALA A 183 -11.96 -5.72 -12.11
C ALA A 183 -12.87 -4.50 -11.82
N ALA A 184 -13.11 -4.16 -10.56
CA ALA A 184 -13.86 -2.95 -10.18
C ALA A 184 -13.07 -1.69 -10.57
N TRP A 185 -11.80 -1.61 -10.26
CA TRP A 185 -10.93 -0.49 -10.65
C TRP A 185 -10.89 -0.29 -12.16
N ALA A 186 -10.71 -1.36 -12.94
CA ALA A 186 -10.68 -1.28 -14.39
C ALA A 186 -12.02 -0.79 -14.99
N ARG A 187 -13.17 -1.10 -14.36
CA ARG A 187 -14.48 -0.58 -14.77
C ARG A 187 -14.66 0.89 -14.42
N ASN A 188 -14.35 1.24 -13.16
CA ASN A 188 -14.56 2.59 -12.62
C ASN A 188 -13.56 3.59 -13.21
N GLY A 189 -12.30 3.18 -13.43
CA GLY A 189 -11.26 3.98 -14.05
C GLY A 189 -11.28 4.04 -15.59
N LYS A 190 -12.34 3.53 -16.25
CA LYS A 190 -12.37 3.42 -17.73
C LYS A 190 -12.20 4.78 -18.43
N GLU A 191 -12.87 5.81 -17.95
CA GLU A 191 -12.80 7.16 -18.54
C GLU A 191 -11.44 7.79 -18.27
N GLU A 192 -10.93 7.65 -17.07
CA GLU A 192 -9.58 8.07 -16.66
C GLU A 192 -8.51 7.43 -17.56
N LEU A 193 -8.53 6.12 -17.70
CA LEU A 193 -7.59 5.39 -18.56
C LEU A 193 -7.72 5.76 -20.05
N ALA A 194 -8.92 6.10 -20.50
CA ALA A 194 -9.14 6.57 -21.86
C ALA A 194 -8.50 7.95 -22.10
N ALA A 195 -8.53 8.84 -21.09
CA ALA A 195 -7.91 10.15 -21.17
C ALA A 195 -6.36 10.07 -21.17
N LEU A 196 -5.79 8.99 -20.65
CA LEU A 196 -4.35 8.74 -20.55
C LEU A 196 -3.80 7.86 -21.68
N ILE A 197 -4.60 7.58 -22.73
CA ILE A 197 -4.12 6.76 -23.86
C ILE A 197 -2.86 7.35 -24.48
N GLY A 198 -1.83 6.50 -24.61
CA GLY A 198 -0.55 6.86 -25.21
C GLY A 198 0.43 7.53 -24.25
N GLN A 199 0.06 7.76 -22.99
CA GLN A 199 1.03 8.17 -21.98
C GLN A 199 1.98 7.01 -21.64
N PRO A 200 3.26 7.27 -21.45
CA PRO A 200 4.21 6.27 -20.96
C PRO A 200 3.76 5.76 -19.58
N HIS A 201 4.08 4.50 -19.29
CA HIS A 201 3.82 3.85 -18.00
C HIS A 201 2.33 3.69 -17.61
N VAL A 202 1.40 3.90 -18.58
CA VAL A 202 -0.04 3.71 -18.39
C VAL A 202 -0.55 2.59 -19.30
N GLN A 203 -1.00 1.50 -18.70
CA GLN A 203 -1.62 0.38 -19.41
C GLN A 203 -3.12 0.60 -19.57
N GLN A 204 -3.67 0.11 -20.66
CA GLN A 204 -5.12 0.12 -20.87
C GLN A 204 -5.82 -0.93 -20.00
N ALA A 205 -7.06 -0.66 -19.56
CA ALA A 205 -7.85 -1.57 -18.72
C ALA A 205 -7.88 -3.02 -19.21
N ARG A 206 -8.05 -3.20 -20.55
CA ARG A 206 -8.03 -4.55 -21.18
C ARG A 206 -6.69 -5.27 -21.03
N SER A 207 -5.57 -4.53 -21.08
CA SER A 207 -4.22 -5.08 -20.94
C SER A 207 -3.97 -5.48 -19.48
N ILE A 208 -4.36 -4.63 -18.54
CA ILE A 208 -4.29 -4.93 -17.10
C ILE A 208 -5.07 -6.22 -16.79
N ALA A 209 -6.32 -6.29 -17.27
CA ALA A 209 -7.20 -7.44 -17.05
C ALA A 209 -6.67 -8.74 -17.68
N ALA A 210 -6.07 -8.67 -18.87
CA ALA A 210 -5.52 -9.82 -19.56
C ALA A 210 -4.31 -10.45 -18.83
N GLU A 211 -3.60 -9.66 -18.04
CA GLU A 211 -2.42 -10.13 -17.31
C GLU A 211 -2.74 -10.68 -15.89
N ILE A 212 -3.96 -10.49 -15.39
CA ILE A 212 -4.39 -10.99 -14.07
C ILE A 212 -4.06 -12.48 -13.87
N PRO A 213 -4.43 -13.42 -14.80
CA PRO A 213 -4.17 -14.83 -14.57
C PRO A 213 -2.69 -15.18 -14.41
N LYS A 214 -1.82 -14.39 -15.04
CA LYS A 214 -0.37 -14.62 -15.04
C LYS A 214 0.32 -14.00 -13.83
N ARG A 215 -0.12 -12.80 -13.40
CA ARG A 215 0.62 -11.97 -12.43
C ARG A 215 0.05 -12.02 -11.02
N MET A 216 -1.25 -12.27 -10.86
CA MET A 216 -1.89 -12.24 -9.54
C MET A 216 -1.29 -13.23 -8.55
N ALA A 217 -1.00 -14.46 -8.97
CA ALA A 217 -0.40 -15.47 -8.10
C ALA A 217 0.99 -15.04 -7.58
N ALA A 218 1.82 -14.46 -8.46
CA ALA A 218 3.14 -13.97 -8.08
C ALA A 218 3.06 -12.74 -7.15
N SER A 219 2.09 -11.84 -7.39
CA SER A 219 1.80 -10.71 -6.51
C SER A 219 1.37 -11.19 -5.12
N HIS A 220 0.49 -12.19 -5.04
CA HIS A 220 0.06 -12.77 -3.77
C HIS A 220 1.21 -13.45 -3.02
N THR A 221 2.17 -14.09 -3.71
CA THR A 221 3.35 -14.68 -3.05
C THR A 221 4.21 -13.62 -2.37
N LEU A 222 4.38 -12.44 -2.99
CA LEU A 222 5.05 -11.30 -2.37
C LEU A 222 4.22 -10.75 -1.19
N ALA A 223 2.90 -10.64 -1.37
CA ALA A 223 1.98 -10.21 -0.31
C ALA A 223 2.03 -11.13 0.90
N ASP A 224 2.02 -12.45 0.69
CA ASP A 224 2.12 -13.45 1.75
C ASP A 224 3.36 -13.19 2.62
N ARG A 225 4.52 -13.00 1.99
CA ARG A 225 5.78 -12.75 2.71
C ARG A 225 5.74 -11.45 3.52
N ILE A 226 5.17 -10.37 2.96
CA ILE A 226 5.06 -9.08 3.64
C ILE A 226 4.07 -9.18 4.81
N TYR A 227 2.93 -9.84 4.63
CA TYR A 227 1.93 -9.99 5.69
C TYR A 227 2.40 -10.93 6.80
N GLU A 228 3.17 -11.97 6.50
CA GLU A 228 3.84 -12.80 7.51
C GLU A 228 4.76 -11.96 8.39
N GLN A 229 5.58 -11.10 7.78
CA GLN A 229 6.46 -10.20 8.52
C GLN A 229 5.67 -9.20 9.37
N PHE A 230 4.64 -8.57 8.80
CA PHE A 230 3.76 -7.63 9.49
C PHE A 230 3.13 -8.27 10.74
N ILE A 231 2.59 -9.47 10.59
CA ILE A 231 1.96 -10.19 11.72
C ILE A 231 2.99 -10.73 12.70
N ARG A 232 4.18 -11.10 12.26
CA ARG A 232 5.29 -11.46 13.15
C ARG A 232 5.65 -10.30 14.07
N LEU A 233 5.78 -9.10 13.53
CA LEU A 233 6.04 -7.88 14.29
C LEU A 233 4.87 -7.52 15.24
N ALA A 234 3.63 -7.77 14.84
CA ALA A 234 2.44 -7.50 15.67
C ALA A 234 2.29 -8.47 16.86
N ARG A 235 3.06 -9.55 16.90
CA ARG A 235 3.07 -10.54 17.99
C ARG A 235 4.14 -10.27 19.04
N THR A 236 5.07 -9.38 18.77
CA THR A 236 6.14 -8.98 19.71
C THR A 236 5.70 -7.83 20.59
#